data_decd246850bd205349a7111e7f04d383
#
_entry.id   decd246850bd205349a7111e7f04d383
#
_cell.length_a   1.000
_cell.length_b   1.000
_cell.length_c   1.000
_cell.angle_alpha   90.00
_cell.angle_beta   90.00
_cell.angle_gamma   90.00
#
_symmetry.space_group_name_H-M   'P 1'
#
loop_
_entity.id
_entity.type
_entity.pdbx_description
1 polymer ?
#
loop_
_entity_poly.entity_id
_entity_poly.type
_entity_poly.pdbx_seq_one_letter_code
_entity_poly.pdbx_strand_id
1 'polypeptide(L)'
;DFDSEDILNRVVEGFSWGDRPHPPEKDFGPDSPVKETVYIENKANINSSFMMFGFLGAMAKDLKNIIALEMLAVILGEGASSRLYNNLIENQPEHIFNMIDAENYSFRDGSNFFVQANFNPEYKEKAIELVKEEIKKVQNEITEREINKAKKKLKSRFACEAETVSDIGEAIGYYMTVCDDLNLAEEYLPICESITIEDLKDAAKKYLDLNHAVISILSPDNK
;
A
#
# COMPACT_ATOMS: atom_id res chain seq x y z
N ASP A 1 14.91 -21.92 -24.20
CA ASP A 1 15.39 -23.22 -23.74
C ASP A 1 16.80 -23.06 -23.20
N PHE A 2 17.04 -23.44 -21.97
CA PHE A 2 18.36 -23.32 -21.33
C PHE A 2 18.66 -24.57 -20.50
N ASP A 3 19.95 -24.84 -20.29
CA ASP A 3 20.41 -25.90 -19.40
C ASP A 3 20.39 -25.41 -17.95
N SER A 4 19.51 -25.99 -17.13
CA SER A 4 19.33 -25.59 -15.74
C SER A 4 20.59 -25.80 -14.90
N GLU A 5 21.41 -26.83 -15.20
CA GLU A 5 22.64 -27.14 -14.48
C GLU A 5 23.74 -26.11 -14.83
N ASP A 6 23.86 -25.72 -16.10
CA ASP A 6 24.79 -24.66 -16.55
C ASP A 6 24.45 -23.31 -15.87
N ILE A 7 23.17 -22.93 -15.87
CA ILE A 7 22.71 -21.68 -15.19
C ILE A 7 22.99 -21.74 -13.70
N LEU A 8 22.67 -22.87 -13.02
CA LEU A 8 22.93 -23.02 -11.59
C LEU A 8 24.42 -22.88 -11.27
N ASN A 9 25.30 -23.51 -12.05
CA ASN A 9 26.74 -23.41 -11.89
C ASN A 9 27.23 -21.96 -12.04
N ARG A 10 26.75 -21.23 -13.03
CA ARG A 10 27.08 -19.79 -13.23
C ARG A 10 26.60 -18.94 -12.06
N VAL A 11 25.40 -19.21 -11.51
CA VAL A 11 24.88 -18.51 -10.34
C VAL A 11 25.77 -18.78 -9.12
N VAL A 12 26.12 -20.06 -8.87
CA VAL A 12 27.00 -20.44 -7.76
C VAL A 12 28.37 -19.76 -7.90
N GLU A 13 28.99 -19.79 -9.08
CA GLU A 13 30.26 -19.13 -9.34
C GLU A 13 30.19 -17.60 -9.18
N GLY A 14 29.12 -16.96 -9.72
CA GLY A 14 28.96 -15.51 -9.69
C GLY A 14 28.64 -14.95 -8.31
N PHE A 15 27.91 -15.70 -7.49
CA PHE A 15 27.48 -15.29 -6.14
C PHE A 15 28.25 -16.01 -5.02
N SER A 16 29.29 -16.77 -5.32
CA SER A 16 30.15 -17.39 -4.33
C SER A 16 30.94 -16.32 -3.57
N TRP A 17 30.77 -16.29 -2.25
CA TRP A 17 31.51 -15.38 -1.37
C TRP A 17 32.96 -15.92 -1.10
N GLY A 18 33.25 -17.14 -1.51
CA GLY A 18 34.50 -17.83 -1.18
C GLY A 18 34.66 -17.94 0.34
N ASP A 19 35.88 -17.70 0.83
CA ASP A 19 36.20 -17.73 2.27
C ASP A 19 35.89 -16.42 3.00
N ARG A 20 35.16 -15.50 2.38
CA ARG A 20 34.78 -14.23 3.03
C ARG A 20 33.70 -14.47 4.08
N PRO A 21 33.85 -13.93 5.30
CA PRO A 21 32.78 -14.00 6.29
C PRO A 21 31.55 -13.28 5.78
N HIS A 22 30.38 -13.87 5.96
CA HIS A 22 29.12 -13.18 5.69
C HIS A 22 29.05 -11.92 6.57
N PRO A 23 28.65 -10.78 6.01
CA PRO A 23 28.39 -9.60 6.85
C PRO A 23 27.33 -9.98 7.90
N PRO A 24 27.46 -9.45 9.13
CA PRO A 24 26.45 -9.72 10.15
C PRO A 24 25.09 -9.23 9.66
N GLU A 25 24.10 -10.09 9.80
CA GLU A 25 22.72 -9.74 9.52
C GLU A 25 22.31 -8.62 10.48
N LYS A 26 21.87 -7.49 9.91
CA LYS A 26 21.36 -6.38 10.72
C LYS A 26 19.87 -6.60 10.93
N ASP A 27 19.51 -6.95 12.14
CA ASP A 27 18.12 -6.90 12.56
C ASP A 27 17.79 -5.46 13.00
N PHE A 28 16.95 -4.79 12.24
CA PHE A 28 16.45 -3.45 12.57
C PHE A 28 15.22 -3.51 13.47
N GLY A 29 14.65 -4.70 13.67
CA GLY A 29 13.38 -4.91 14.35
C GLY A 29 12.18 -4.31 13.58
N PRO A 30 10.97 -4.56 14.06
CA PRO A 30 9.77 -4.00 13.43
C PRO A 30 9.68 -2.50 13.66
N ASP A 31 9.16 -1.80 12.66
CA ASP A 31 8.83 -0.38 12.78
C ASP A 31 7.81 -0.14 13.91
N SER A 32 7.96 0.97 14.58
CA SER A 32 7.03 1.38 15.65
C SER A 32 6.10 2.48 15.15
N PRO A 33 4.79 2.39 15.42
CA PRO A 33 3.86 3.43 15.05
C PRO A 33 4.19 4.73 15.81
N VAL A 34 3.90 5.87 15.18
CA VAL A 34 3.99 7.16 15.85
C VAL A 34 3.04 7.21 17.05
N LYS A 35 3.46 7.86 18.14
CA LYS A 35 2.67 7.90 19.38
C LYS A 35 1.43 8.80 19.28
N GLU A 36 1.47 9.77 18.40
CA GLU A 36 0.42 10.74 18.12
C GLU A 36 0.53 11.17 16.67
N THR A 37 -0.49 11.81 16.13
CA THR A 37 -0.47 12.32 14.76
C THR A 37 0.65 13.35 14.58
N VAL A 38 1.53 13.08 13.63
CA VAL A 38 2.63 13.97 13.25
C VAL A 38 2.20 14.79 12.05
N TYR A 39 2.31 16.11 12.14
CA TYR A 39 2.00 17.03 11.06
C TYR A 39 3.27 17.71 10.56
N ILE A 40 3.55 17.58 9.28
CA ILE A 40 4.74 18.14 8.62
C ILE A 40 4.27 19.03 7.47
N GLU A 41 4.68 20.31 7.46
CA GLU A 41 4.41 21.20 6.35
C GLU A 41 5.73 21.80 5.82
N ASN A 42 5.93 21.68 4.53
CA ASN A 42 7.03 22.26 3.80
C ASN A 42 6.50 23.17 2.69
N LYS A 43 7.34 24.11 2.23
CA LYS A 43 7.02 25.01 1.12
C LYS A 43 8.02 24.83 -0.01
N ALA A 44 7.55 24.99 -1.25
CA ALA A 44 8.38 24.92 -2.44
C ALA A 44 7.84 25.84 -3.56
N ASN A 45 8.65 26.08 -4.56
CA ASN A 45 8.23 26.83 -5.76
C ASN A 45 7.40 25.95 -6.69
N ILE A 46 6.14 25.75 -6.34
CA ILE A 46 5.14 24.92 -7.03
C ILE A 46 3.81 25.67 -7.15
N ASN A 47 2.91 25.23 -8.04
CA ASN A 47 1.62 25.90 -8.29
C ASN A 47 0.43 25.22 -7.61
N SER A 48 0.56 23.97 -7.19
CA SER A 48 -0.47 23.20 -6.48
C SER A 48 0.11 22.60 -5.22
N SER A 49 -0.75 22.27 -4.27
CA SER A 49 -0.33 21.60 -3.03
C SER A 49 -0.40 20.09 -3.17
N PHE A 50 0.48 19.42 -2.44
CA PHE A 50 0.47 17.95 -2.30
C PHE A 50 0.26 17.59 -0.84
N MET A 51 -0.46 16.51 -0.58
CA MET A 51 -0.57 15.94 0.75
C MET A 51 -0.38 14.43 0.70
N MET A 52 0.09 13.89 1.83
CA MET A 52 0.19 12.46 2.05
C MET A 52 -0.19 12.15 3.50
N PHE A 53 -1.16 11.25 3.67
CA PHE A 53 -1.43 10.59 4.93
C PHE A 53 -0.71 9.26 4.91
N GLY A 54 0.21 9.05 5.83
CA GLY A 54 0.96 7.80 5.96
C GLY A 54 0.56 7.06 7.24
N PHE A 55 0.37 5.76 7.12
CA PHE A 55 0.03 4.85 8.21
C PHE A 55 0.96 3.65 8.18
N LEU A 56 1.39 3.20 9.35
CA LEU A 56 2.13 1.95 9.45
C LEU A 56 1.16 0.77 9.34
N GLY A 57 1.41 -0.14 8.40
CA GLY A 57 0.59 -1.30 8.15
C GLY A 57 1.17 -2.60 8.73
N ALA A 58 0.76 -3.73 8.16
CA ALA A 58 1.16 -5.06 8.60
C ALA A 58 2.53 -5.46 8.03
N MET A 59 3.22 -6.43 8.65
CA MET A 59 4.39 -7.07 8.08
C MET A 59 4.00 -7.97 6.89
N ALA A 60 4.88 -8.12 5.89
CA ALA A 60 4.59 -8.88 4.67
C ALA A 60 4.13 -10.33 4.93
N LYS A 61 4.67 -10.99 5.96
CA LYS A 61 4.27 -12.35 6.36
C LYS A 61 2.88 -12.44 7.03
N ASP A 62 2.30 -11.33 7.47
CA ASP A 62 0.91 -11.28 7.94
C ASP A 62 -0.03 -11.11 6.74
N LEU A 63 -0.07 -12.13 5.89
CA LEU A 63 -0.68 -12.09 4.57
C LEU A 63 -2.16 -11.69 4.63
N LYS A 64 -2.91 -12.13 5.64
CA LYS A 64 -4.33 -11.76 5.79
C LYS A 64 -4.50 -10.24 5.93
N ASN A 65 -3.72 -9.60 6.78
CA ASN A 65 -3.79 -8.16 6.96
C ASN A 65 -3.21 -7.38 5.77
N ILE A 66 -2.18 -7.91 5.11
CA ILE A 66 -1.66 -7.32 3.86
C ILE A 66 -2.75 -7.30 2.79
N ILE A 67 -3.41 -8.43 2.52
CA ILE A 67 -4.49 -8.51 1.52
C ILE A 67 -5.67 -7.59 1.91
N ALA A 68 -5.99 -7.50 3.21
CA ALA A 68 -7.02 -6.58 3.67
C ALA A 68 -6.64 -5.10 3.39
N LEU A 69 -5.38 -4.71 3.61
CA LEU A 69 -4.87 -3.37 3.29
C LEU A 69 -4.86 -3.10 1.78
N GLU A 70 -4.47 -4.08 0.96
CA GLU A 70 -4.55 -3.98 -0.50
C GLU A 70 -6.00 -3.80 -0.98
N MET A 71 -6.96 -4.54 -0.40
CA MET A 71 -8.39 -4.34 -0.70
C MET A 71 -8.86 -2.95 -0.28
N LEU A 72 -8.44 -2.44 0.87
CA LEU A 72 -8.76 -1.09 1.32
C LEU A 72 -8.18 -0.03 0.38
N ALA A 73 -6.96 -0.22 -0.13
CA ALA A 73 -6.37 0.65 -1.14
C ALA A 73 -7.20 0.67 -2.44
N VAL A 74 -7.65 -0.51 -2.90
CA VAL A 74 -8.56 -0.61 -4.06
C VAL A 74 -9.90 0.10 -3.81
N ILE A 75 -10.50 -0.07 -2.64
CA ILE A 75 -11.79 0.55 -2.29
C ILE A 75 -11.64 2.06 -2.20
N LEU A 76 -10.60 2.55 -1.53
CA LEU A 76 -10.37 3.97 -1.31
C LEU A 76 -9.89 4.69 -2.57
N GLY A 77 -8.83 4.21 -3.23
CA GLY A 77 -8.08 5.01 -4.18
C GLY A 77 -7.99 4.47 -5.61
N GLU A 78 -8.22 3.18 -5.87
CA GLU A 78 -7.87 2.63 -7.18
C GLU A 78 -8.96 2.79 -8.24
N GLY A 79 -8.72 3.77 -9.15
CA GLY A 79 -9.51 4.02 -10.35
C GLY A 79 -10.80 4.83 -10.09
N ALA A 80 -11.49 5.19 -11.20
CA ALA A 80 -12.63 6.11 -11.20
C ALA A 80 -13.83 5.70 -10.32
N SER A 81 -13.94 4.43 -9.96
CA SER A 81 -15.01 3.94 -9.09
C SER A 81 -14.56 3.72 -7.63
N SER A 82 -13.41 4.26 -7.25
CA SER A 82 -12.93 4.31 -5.85
C SER A 82 -13.65 5.43 -5.08
N ARG A 83 -13.65 5.34 -3.75
CA ARG A 83 -14.36 6.31 -2.91
C ARG A 83 -13.79 7.72 -3.02
N LEU A 84 -12.46 7.82 -2.91
CA LEU A 84 -11.78 9.11 -2.97
C LEU A 84 -12.03 9.81 -4.31
N TYR A 85 -11.89 9.09 -5.43
CA TYR A 85 -12.16 9.68 -6.73
C TYR A 85 -13.64 10.08 -6.88
N ASN A 86 -14.55 9.16 -6.59
CA ASN A 86 -16.00 9.41 -6.77
C ASN A 86 -16.49 10.54 -5.89
N ASN A 87 -16.14 10.54 -4.59
CA ASN A 87 -16.70 11.49 -3.64
C ASN A 87 -15.97 12.84 -3.65
N LEU A 88 -14.66 12.85 -3.95
CA LEU A 88 -13.82 14.03 -3.79
C LEU A 88 -13.41 14.69 -5.13
N ILE A 89 -13.55 14.00 -6.25
CA ILE A 89 -13.31 14.57 -7.59
C ILE A 89 -14.61 14.65 -8.37
N GLU A 90 -15.26 13.49 -8.64
CA GLU A 90 -16.41 13.43 -9.56
C GLU A 90 -17.67 14.11 -9.02
N ASN A 91 -18.02 13.83 -7.76
CA ASN A 91 -19.24 14.35 -7.12
C ASN A 91 -19.00 15.60 -6.27
N GLN A 92 -17.79 16.14 -6.23
CA GLN A 92 -17.48 17.35 -5.49
C GLN A 92 -17.82 18.58 -6.35
N PRO A 93 -18.70 19.51 -5.88
CA PRO A 93 -19.07 20.69 -6.64
C PRO A 93 -17.92 21.69 -6.86
N GLU A 94 -16.93 21.67 -5.98
CA GLU A 94 -15.74 22.51 -6.06
C GLU A 94 -14.55 21.69 -6.54
N HIS A 95 -13.76 22.25 -7.43
CA HIS A 95 -12.54 21.60 -7.93
C HIS A 95 -11.40 21.72 -6.90
N ILE A 96 -11.48 20.89 -5.84
CA ILE A 96 -10.51 20.87 -4.75
C ILE A 96 -9.31 20.02 -5.12
N PHE A 97 -9.53 18.80 -5.60
CA PHE A 97 -8.50 17.82 -5.91
C PHE A 97 -8.26 17.70 -7.42
N ASN A 98 -6.99 17.67 -7.83
CA ASN A 98 -6.59 17.33 -9.19
C ASN A 98 -6.35 15.81 -9.33
N MET A 99 -5.86 15.19 -8.25
CA MET A 99 -5.58 13.76 -8.15
C MET A 99 -5.70 13.34 -6.71
N ILE A 100 -6.22 12.16 -6.47
CA ILE A 100 -6.21 11.52 -5.17
C ILE A 100 -6.26 10.01 -5.35
N ASP A 101 -5.44 9.31 -4.60
CA ASP A 101 -5.37 7.85 -4.59
C ASP A 101 -4.98 7.29 -3.21
N ALA A 102 -4.98 5.97 -3.10
CA ALA A 102 -4.52 5.25 -1.92
C ALA A 102 -3.78 3.99 -2.35
N GLU A 103 -2.66 3.72 -1.69
CA GLU A 103 -1.78 2.58 -1.98
C GLU A 103 -1.28 1.92 -0.71
N ASN A 104 -0.93 0.64 -0.79
CA ASN A 104 -0.26 -0.11 0.27
C ASN A 104 1.04 -0.70 -0.26
N TYR A 105 2.16 -0.36 0.37
CA TYR A 105 3.48 -0.90 0.06
C TYR A 105 3.93 -1.84 1.17
N SER A 106 4.10 -3.11 0.84
CA SER A 106 4.48 -4.15 1.81
C SER A 106 5.98 -4.37 1.82
N PHE A 107 6.56 -4.38 3.02
CA PHE A 107 7.96 -4.67 3.26
C PHE A 107 8.09 -5.80 4.30
N ARG A 108 9.29 -6.35 4.44
CA ARG A 108 9.58 -7.46 5.36
C ARG A 108 9.09 -7.17 6.79
N ASP A 109 9.44 -6.02 7.33
CA ASP A 109 9.25 -5.68 8.75
C ASP A 109 8.07 -4.72 8.99
N GLY A 110 7.31 -4.39 7.95
CA GLY A 110 6.13 -3.55 8.01
C GLY A 110 5.55 -3.26 6.65
N SER A 111 4.51 -2.45 6.59
CA SER A 111 4.01 -1.86 5.36
C SER A 111 3.67 -0.40 5.60
N ASN A 112 3.55 0.36 4.52
CA ASN A 112 3.10 1.73 4.56
C ASN A 112 1.85 1.87 3.72
N PHE A 113 0.74 2.23 4.37
CA PHE A 113 -0.47 2.61 3.67
C PHE A 113 -0.49 4.13 3.50
N PHE A 114 -0.70 4.58 2.27
CA PHE A 114 -0.75 6.00 1.94
C PHE A 114 -2.09 6.39 1.34
N VAL A 115 -2.55 7.59 1.70
CA VAL A 115 -3.52 8.35 0.91
C VAL A 115 -2.81 9.61 0.47
N GLN A 116 -2.67 9.79 -0.83
CA GLN A 116 -1.95 10.91 -1.41
C GLN A 116 -2.85 11.72 -2.34
N ALA A 117 -2.64 13.03 -2.38
CA ALA A 117 -3.42 13.93 -3.22
C ALA A 117 -2.60 15.12 -3.72
N ASN A 118 -2.96 15.57 -4.93
CA ASN A 118 -2.65 16.90 -5.44
C ASN A 118 -3.92 17.74 -5.41
N PHE A 119 -3.85 18.95 -4.84
CA PHE A 119 -5.03 19.78 -4.61
C PHE A 119 -4.73 21.27 -4.76
N ASN A 120 -5.81 22.07 -4.90
CA ASN A 120 -5.72 23.52 -4.97
C ASN A 120 -5.36 24.11 -3.59
N PRO A 121 -4.27 24.90 -3.48
CA PRO A 121 -3.79 25.45 -2.21
C PRO A 121 -4.83 26.25 -1.39
N GLU A 122 -5.80 26.86 -2.05
CA GLU A 122 -6.86 27.63 -1.39
C GLU A 122 -7.76 26.79 -0.49
N TYR A 123 -7.81 25.45 -0.73
CA TYR A 123 -8.70 24.53 -0.02
C TYR A 123 -7.97 23.63 0.97
N LYS A 124 -6.75 23.99 1.43
CA LYS A 124 -5.89 23.11 2.25
C LYS A 124 -6.62 22.47 3.42
N GLU A 125 -7.23 23.25 4.29
CA GLU A 125 -7.93 22.76 5.48
C GLU A 125 -9.11 21.87 5.10
N LYS A 126 -9.88 22.27 4.10
CA LYS A 126 -11.04 21.52 3.59
C LYS A 126 -10.61 20.20 2.97
N ALA A 127 -9.53 20.21 2.19
CA ALA A 127 -8.98 19.00 1.58
C ALA A 127 -8.53 17.96 2.63
N ILE A 128 -7.86 18.41 3.69
CA ILE A 128 -7.45 17.56 4.81
C ILE A 128 -8.66 16.92 5.49
N GLU A 129 -9.68 17.70 5.80
CA GLU A 129 -10.88 17.19 6.50
C GLU A 129 -11.69 16.23 5.62
N LEU A 130 -11.83 16.48 4.33
CA LEU A 130 -12.49 15.57 3.40
C LEU A 130 -11.80 14.20 3.31
N VAL A 131 -10.45 14.18 3.28
CA VAL A 131 -9.70 12.91 3.29
C VAL A 131 -9.91 12.18 4.61
N LYS A 132 -9.85 12.88 5.75
CA LYS A 132 -10.11 12.29 7.07
C LYS A 132 -11.52 11.70 7.18
N GLU A 133 -12.51 12.38 6.61
CA GLU A 133 -13.89 11.89 6.58
C GLU A 133 -14.02 10.58 5.79
N GLU A 134 -13.40 10.47 4.61
CA GLU A 134 -13.43 9.24 3.82
C GLU A 134 -12.70 8.08 4.52
N ILE A 135 -11.58 8.35 5.21
CA ILE A 135 -10.89 7.37 6.04
C ILE A 135 -11.79 6.89 7.19
N LYS A 136 -12.49 7.79 7.88
CA LYS A 136 -13.45 7.42 8.93
C LYS A 136 -14.64 6.62 8.40
N LYS A 137 -15.14 6.97 7.21
CA LYS A 137 -16.26 6.24 6.59
C LYS A 137 -15.87 4.80 6.27
N VAL A 138 -14.68 4.55 5.70
CA VAL A 138 -14.27 3.17 5.36
C VAL A 138 -14.10 2.28 6.58
N GLN A 139 -13.80 2.82 7.75
CA GLN A 139 -13.73 2.07 9.01
C GLN A 139 -15.09 1.50 9.45
N ASN A 140 -16.20 2.05 8.97
CA ASN A 140 -17.54 1.70 9.44
C ASN A 140 -18.48 1.21 8.33
N GLU A 141 -18.28 1.70 7.12
CA GLU A 141 -19.20 1.51 6.00
C GLU A 141 -18.45 0.91 4.80
N ILE A 142 -18.53 -0.41 4.64
CA ILE A 142 -18.05 -1.11 3.44
C ILE A 142 -19.22 -1.92 2.89
N THR A 143 -19.43 -1.84 1.58
CA THR A 143 -20.52 -2.52 0.89
C THR A 143 -20.06 -3.84 0.25
N GLU A 144 -20.99 -4.77 0.04
CA GLU A 144 -20.75 -6.00 -0.71
C GLU A 144 -20.21 -5.75 -2.13
N ARG A 145 -20.66 -4.67 -2.76
CA ARG A 145 -20.17 -4.28 -4.09
C ARG A 145 -18.69 -3.89 -4.06
N GLU A 146 -18.25 -3.19 -3.03
CA GLU A 146 -16.86 -2.75 -2.90
C GLU A 146 -15.92 -3.90 -2.61
N ILE A 147 -16.27 -4.78 -1.65
CA ILE A 147 -15.44 -5.95 -1.36
C ILE A 147 -15.35 -6.89 -2.56
N ASN A 148 -16.45 -7.16 -3.24
CA ASN A 148 -16.46 -8.01 -4.43
C ASN A 148 -15.64 -7.42 -5.59
N LYS A 149 -15.68 -6.09 -5.77
CA LYS A 149 -14.80 -5.38 -6.72
C LYS A 149 -13.33 -5.53 -6.35
N ALA A 150 -12.99 -5.33 -5.07
CA ALA A 150 -11.62 -5.44 -4.59
C ALA A 150 -11.08 -6.86 -4.78
N LYS A 151 -11.83 -7.89 -4.36
CA LYS A 151 -11.47 -9.29 -4.60
C LYS A 151 -11.20 -9.59 -6.08
N LYS A 152 -12.10 -9.13 -6.96
CA LYS A 152 -11.94 -9.34 -8.40
C LYS A 152 -10.68 -8.67 -8.95
N LYS A 153 -10.36 -7.47 -8.49
CA LYS A 153 -9.16 -6.74 -8.91
C LYS A 153 -7.88 -7.43 -8.45
N LEU A 154 -7.80 -7.82 -7.17
CA LEU A 154 -6.63 -8.50 -6.63
C LEU A 154 -6.40 -9.84 -7.33
N LYS A 155 -7.46 -10.62 -7.57
CA LYS A 155 -7.38 -11.88 -8.32
C LYS A 155 -6.89 -11.67 -9.74
N SER A 156 -7.36 -10.64 -10.43
CA SER A 156 -6.90 -10.30 -11.77
C SER A 156 -5.43 -9.90 -11.78
N ARG A 157 -5.01 -9.09 -10.79
CA ARG A 157 -3.60 -8.69 -10.62
C ARG A 157 -2.71 -9.90 -10.38
N PHE A 158 -3.06 -10.75 -9.43
CA PHE A 158 -2.33 -11.99 -9.11
C PHE A 158 -2.20 -12.91 -10.33
N ALA A 159 -3.25 -13.03 -11.15
CA ALA A 159 -3.19 -13.82 -12.38
C ALA A 159 -2.23 -13.22 -13.43
N CYS A 160 -2.22 -11.90 -13.59
CA CYS A 160 -1.32 -11.21 -14.52
C CYS A 160 0.16 -11.30 -14.05
N GLU A 161 0.41 -11.28 -12.75
CA GLU A 161 1.76 -11.44 -12.15
C GLU A 161 2.35 -12.85 -12.32
N ALA A 162 1.66 -13.77 -12.96
CA ALA A 162 2.12 -15.11 -13.28
C ALA A 162 2.13 -15.41 -14.80
N GLU A 163 2.02 -14.39 -15.64
CA GLU A 163 1.93 -14.58 -17.11
C GLU A 163 3.27 -14.90 -17.76
N THR A 164 4.37 -14.32 -17.26
CA THR A 164 5.70 -14.54 -17.85
C THR A 164 6.65 -15.22 -16.87
N VAL A 165 7.71 -15.81 -17.40
CA VAL A 165 8.79 -16.41 -16.57
C VAL A 165 9.45 -15.34 -15.68
N SER A 166 9.54 -14.10 -16.15
CA SER A 166 10.07 -12.97 -15.38
C SER A 166 9.19 -12.67 -14.19
N ASP A 167 7.87 -12.60 -14.42
CA ASP A 167 6.89 -12.29 -13.36
C ASP A 167 6.89 -13.39 -12.28
N ILE A 168 6.92 -14.66 -12.72
CA ILE A 168 7.04 -15.81 -11.80
C ILE A 168 8.34 -15.73 -10.98
N GLY A 169 9.45 -15.37 -11.62
CA GLY A 169 10.75 -15.19 -10.96
C GLY A 169 10.70 -14.06 -9.91
N GLU A 170 10.06 -12.95 -10.22
CA GLU A 170 9.86 -11.83 -9.29
C GLU A 170 8.96 -12.24 -8.11
N ALA A 171 7.84 -12.92 -8.37
CA ALA A 171 6.96 -13.41 -7.32
C ALA A 171 7.68 -14.39 -6.36
N ILE A 172 8.43 -15.36 -6.90
CA ILE A 172 9.24 -16.28 -6.09
C ILE A 172 10.26 -15.49 -5.26
N GLY A 173 10.96 -14.54 -5.89
CA GLY A 173 11.91 -13.66 -5.22
C GLY A 173 11.27 -12.89 -4.06
N TYR A 174 10.10 -12.30 -4.27
CA TYR A 174 9.35 -11.58 -3.24
C TYR A 174 8.96 -12.49 -2.06
N TYR A 175 8.31 -13.62 -2.32
CA TYR A 175 7.88 -14.52 -1.24
C TYR A 175 9.05 -15.12 -0.46
N MET A 176 10.17 -15.41 -1.13
CA MET A 176 11.37 -15.96 -0.48
C MET A 176 12.17 -14.92 0.31
N THR A 177 12.26 -13.66 -0.18
CA THR A 177 13.15 -12.66 0.43
C THR A 177 12.44 -11.65 1.31
N VAL A 178 11.20 -11.31 1.01
CA VAL A 178 10.41 -10.34 1.75
C VAL A 178 9.50 -11.04 2.76
N CYS A 179 8.80 -12.09 2.33
CA CYS A 179 7.89 -12.83 3.21
C CYS A 179 8.58 -13.96 3.99
N ASP A 180 9.77 -14.41 3.54
CA ASP A 180 10.52 -15.55 4.11
C ASP A 180 9.73 -16.88 4.09
N ASP A 181 8.73 -16.99 3.20
CA ASP A 181 7.90 -18.19 3.05
C ASP A 181 7.22 -18.22 1.65
N LEU A 182 7.66 -19.19 0.83
CA LEU A 182 7.09 -19.37 -0.51
C LEU A 182 5.64 -19.91 -0.49
N ASN A 183 5.24 -20.62 0.57
CA ASN A 183 3.89 -21.18 0.64
C ASN A 183 2.82 -20.09 0.69
N LEU A 184 3.16 -18.88 1.13
CA LEU A 184 2.25 -17.73 1.13
C LEU A 184 1.76 -17.37 -0.28
N ALA A 185 2.52 -17.71 -1.34
CA ALA A 185 2.06 -17.53 -2.72
C ALA A 185 0.82 -18.38 -3.02
N GLU A 186 0.77 -19.62 -2.51
CA GLU A 186 -0.38 -20.52 -2.69
C GLU A 186 -1.57 -20.12 -1.81
N GLU A 187 -1.31 -19.48 -0.68
CA GLU A 187 -2.34 -19.03 0.27
C GLU A 187 -3.01 -17.72 -0.12
N TYR A 188 -2.40 -16.91 -1.02
CA TYR A 188 -2.89 -15.58 -1.37
C TYR A 188 -4.35 -15.59 -1.85
N LEU A 189 -4.67 -16.39 -2.87
CA LEU A 189 -6.03 -16.45 -3.42
C LEU A 189 -7.07 -17.03 -2.43
N PRO A 190 -6.81 -18.13 -1.72
CA PRO A 190 -7.70 -18.62 -0.66
C PRO A 190 -7.98 -17.57 0.41
N ILE A 191 -6.97 -16.88 0.90
CA ILE A 191 -7.13 -15.82 1.91
C ILE A 191 -7.93 -14.65 1.32
N CYS A 192 -7.58 -14.18 0.12
CA CYS A 192 -8.30 -13.13 -0.59
C CYS A 192 -9.81 -13.41 -0.66
N GLU A 193 -10.20 -14.64 -0.99
CA GLU A 193 -11.61 -15.05 -1.02
C GLU A 193 -12.26 -15.08 0.37
N SER A 194 -11.52 -15.46 1.39
CA SER A 194 -12.04 -15.61 2.76
C SER A 194 -12.30 -14.29 3.48
N ILE A 195 -11.67 -13.20 3.06
CA ILE A 195 -11.82 -11.88 3.70
C ILE A 195 -13.27 -11.42 3.65
N THR A 196 -13.77 -10.99 4.79
CA THR A 196 -15.13 -10.47 4.99
C THR A 196 -15.14 -8.94 5.11
N ILE A 197 -16.33 -8.33 5.04
CA ILE A 197 -16.50 -6.90 5.31
C ILE A 197 -16.01 -6.54 6.71
N GLU A 198 -16.25 -7.40 7.69
CA GLU A 198 -15.83 -7.15 9.08
C GLU A 198 -14.30 -7.19 9.20
N ASP A 199 -13.62 -8.14 8.55
CA ASP A 199 -12.15 -8.16 8.48
C ASP A 199 -11.58 -6.84 7.91
N LEU A 200 -12.23 -6.30 6.86
CA LEU A 200 -11.80 -5.02 6.26
C LEU A 200 -12.02 -3.84 7.20
N LYS A 201 -13.16 -3.79 7.91
CA LYS A 201 -13.42 -2.74 8.90
C LYS A 201 -12.45 -2.79 10.07
N ASP A 202 -12.15 -4.00 10.54
CA ASP A 202 -11.20 -4.22 11.63
C ASP A 202 -9.78 -3.81 11.20
N ALA A 203 -9.36 -4.16 9.98
CA ALA A 203 -8.11 -3.71 9.41
C ALA A 203 -8.06 -2.18 9.26
N ALA A 204 -9.15 -1.57 8.74
CA ALA A 204 -9.23 -0.12 8.61
C ALA A 204 -9.15 0.60 9.97
N LYS A 205 -9.84 0.11 11.00
CA LYS A 205 -9.76 0.66 12.36
C LYS A 205 -8.38 0.50 12.98
N LYS A 206 -7.73 -0.64 12.76
CA LYS A 206 -6.43 -0.97 13.32
C LYS A 206 -5.29 -0.18 12.66
N TYR A 207 -5.29 -0.10 11.33
CA TYR A 207 -4.16 0.42 10.58
C TYR A 207 -4.36 1.85 10.05
N LEU A 208 -5.59 2.30 9.80
CA LEU A 208 -5.86 3.65 9.32
C LEU A 208 -6.32 4.58 10.47
N ASP A 209 -5.70 4.44 11.64
CA ASP A 209 -6.01 5.28 12.80
C ASP A 209 -5.42 6.68 12.64
N LEU A 210 -6.31 7.65 12.49
CA LEU A 210 -5.95 9.06 12.34
C LEU A 210 -5.21 9.64 13.56
N ASN A 211 -5.28 9.02 14.73
CA ASN A 211 -4.53 9.47 15.90
C ASN A 211 -3.05 9.07 15.84
N HIS A 212 -2.69 8.16 14.95
CA HIS A 212 -1.33 7.64 14.76
C HIS A 212 -0.85 7.80 13.31
N ALA A 213 -1.34 8.81 12.60
CA ALA A 213 -0.99 9.11 11.22
C ALA A 213 0.20 10.08 11.12
N VAL A 214 0.94 10.00 10.03
CA VAL A 214 1.84 11.05 9.58
C VAL A 214 1.17 11.80 8.45
N ILE A 215 0.92 13.10 8.63
CA ILE A 215 0.31 13.96 7.61
C ILE A 215 1.39 14.93 7.11
N SER A 216 1.80 14.73 5.87
CA SER A 216 2.81 15.59 5.22
C SER A 216 2.14 16.44 4.15
N ILE A 217 2.46 17.74 4.14
CA ILE A 217 1.96 18.70 3.17
C ILE A 217 3.12 19.45 2.55
N LEU A 218 3.06 19.59 1.24
CA LEU A 218 3.93 20.48 0.47
C LEU A 218 3.06 21.55 -0.16
N SER A 219 3.27 22.80 0.24
CA SER A 219 2.51 23.97 -0.21
C SER A 219 3.36 24.91 -1.08
N PRO A 220 2.74 25.74 -1.94
CA PRO A 220 3.45 26.79 -2.65
C PRO A 220 4.15 27.78 -1.71
N ASP A 221 5.33 28.21 -2.10
CA ASP A 221 5.94 29.42 -1.53
C ASP A 221 5.16 30.64 -2.01
N ASN A 222 4.43 31.27 -1.10
CA ASN A 222 3.84 32.58 -1.38
C ASN A 222 4.95 33.62 -1.46
N LYS A 223 5.50 33.84 -2.65
CA LYS A 223 6.37 34.99 -2.94
C LYS A 223 5.56 36.12 -3.57
#